data_da5ea4553f46cc3893a2e42a44b53e8d
#
_entry.id   da5ea4553f46cc3893a2e42a44b53e8d
#
_cell.length_a   1.000
_cell.length_b   1.000
_cell.length_c   1.000
_cell.angle_alpha   90.00
_cell.angle_beta   90.00
_cell.angle_gamma   90.00
#
_symmetry.space_group_name_H-M   'P 1'
#
loop_
_entity.id
_entity.type
_entity.pdbx_description
1 polymer ?
#
loop_
_entity_poly.entity_id
_entity_poly.type
_entity_poly.pdbx_seq_one_letter_code
_entity_poly.pdbx_strand_id
1 'polypeptide(L)'
;MIKIKIVIFSLAIFALSSIYSSTAAATQNGKSFKLNCKATKAKGHTVKNILPPEVKGPFKNKLFNISTNCGDIVIEAFGANAPVTVAAMAALAKGGYFDQTLCHRLTTSESYLLHCGDPTATGMGAPSFEYDNENLPTNSESNYSTGVVGVWNSENMSNGGQFFIVYNDSTLPPNYTIWGKVIKGLEIVKAVAKDGVIDGKAEGTPKRKIAIERVRVR
;
A
#
# COMPACT_ATOMS: atom_id res chain seq x y z
N MET A 1 -62.51 55.71 -18.75
CA MET A 1 -61.59 54.79 -19.51
C MET A 1 -60.29 55.54 -19.74
N ILE A 2 -59.24 55.22 -18.95
CA ILE A 2 -57.94 55.89 -18.97
C ILE A 2 -56.98 54.92 -19.74
N LYS A 3 -56.49 55.46 -20.87
CA LYS A 3 -55.48 54.70 -21.68
C LYS A 3 -54.08 55.03 -21.18
N ILE A 4 -53.39 54.05 -20.61
CA ILE A 4 -51.98 54.13 -20.16
C ILE A 4 -51.14 53.73 -21.35
N LYS A 5 -50.26 54.63 -21.82
CA LYS A 5 -49.20 54.33 -22.83
C LYS A 5 -47.95 53.85 -22.09
N ILE A 6 -47.54 52.63 -22.37
CA ILE A 6 -46.27 52.07 -21.86
C ILE A 6 -45.20 52.47 -22.86
N VAL A 7 -44.18 53.21 -22.40
CA VAL A 7 -42.99 53.55 -23.14
C VAL A 7 -41.94 52.46 -22.75
N ILE A 8 -41.54 51.65 -23.72
CA ILE A 8 -40.48 50.64 -23.54
C ILE A 8 -39.13 51.31 -23.83
N PHE A 9 -38.35 51.51 -22.77
CA PHE A 9 -36.96 51.92 -22.89
C PHE A 9 -36.09 50.65 -23.07
N SER A 10 -35.55 50.48 -24.27
CA SER A 10 -34.57 49.43 -24.55
C SER A 10 -33.21 49.85 -24.02
N LEU A 11 -32.76 49.27 -22.91
CA LEU A 11 -31.40 49.41 -22.42
C LEU A 11 -30.56 48.31 -23.04
N ALA A 12 -29.69 48.66 -23.98
CA ALA A 12 -28.68 47.75 -24.51
C ALA A 12 -27.54 47.64 -23.50
N ILE A 13 -27.49 46.50 -22.78
CA ILE A 13 -26.35 46.17 -21.92
C ILE A 13 -25.30 45.49 -22.76
N PHE A 14 -24.20 46.19 -23.06
CA PHE A 14 -22.97 45.59 -23.59
C PHE A 14 -22.28 44.79 -22.47
N ALA A 15 -22.43 43.48 -22.48
CA ALA A 15 -21.66 42.60 -21.62
C ALA A 15 -20.26 42.38 -22.26
N LEU A 16 -19.23 43.04 -21.72
CA LEU A 16 -17.84 42.65 -21.96
C LEU A 16 -17.57 41.34 -21.22
N SER A 17 -17.59 40.23 -21.95
CA SER A 17 -17.11 38.97 -21.45
C SER A 17 -15.57 38.93 -21.51
N SER A 18 -14.93 39.24 -20.37
CA SER A 18 -13.50 39.02 -20.16
C SER A 18 -13.26 37.51 -20.07
N ILE A 19 -12.76 36.92 -21.15
CA ILE A 19 -12.32 35.54 -21.16
C ILE A 19 -10.98 35.49 -20.41
N TYR A 20 -11.01 35.15 -19.12
CA TYR A 20 -9.82 34.73 -18.40
C TYR A 20 -9.47 33.32 -18.82
N SER A 21 -8.62 33.20 -19.83
CA SER A 21 -7.92 31.95 -20.13
C SER A 21 -6.84 31.73 -19.06
N SER A 22 -7.17 31.02 -17.99
CA SER A 22 -6.16 30.52 -17.08
C SER A 22 -5.52 29.27 -17.68
N THR A 23 -4.45 29.47 -18.43
CA THR A 23 -3.53 28.39 -18.82
C THR A 23 -2.70 28.02 -17.60
N ALA A 24 -3.23 27.13 -16.76
CA ALA A 24 -2.42 26.40 -15.79
C ALA A 24 -1.57 25.38 -16.56
N ALA A 25 -0.39 25.81 -16.99
CA ALA A 25 0.62 24.90 -17.49
C ALA A 25 1.15 24.05 -16.32
N ALA A 26 0.54 22.89 -16.12
CA ALA A 26 1.10 21.84 -15.26
C ALA A 26 2.32 21.26 -16.00
N THR A 27 3.49 21.83 -15.75
CA THR A 27 4.75 21.25 -16.20
C THR A 27 5.03 20.01 -15.35
N GLN A 28 4.44 18.89 -15.74
CA GLN A 28 4.85 17.59 -15.23
C GLN A 28 6.15 17.21 -15.95
N ASN A 29 7.28 17.32 -15.26
CA ASN A 29 8.52 16.66 -15.64
C ASN A 29 8.30 15.13 -15.61
N GLY A 30 7.72 14.58 -16.65
CA GLY A 30 7.42 13.17 -16.82
C GLY A 30 8.68 12.35 -17.09
N LYS A 31 9.58 12.23 -16.12
CA LYS A 31 10.53 11.10 -16.14
C LYS A 31 9.72 9.84 -15.91
N SER A 32 9.50 9.05 -16.96
CA SER A 32 8.88 7.73 -16.82
C SER A 32 9.75 6.90 -15.87
N PHE A 33 9.16 6.42 -14.77
CA PHE A 33 9.85 5.52 -13.85
C PHE A 33 10.15 4.21 -14.60
N LYS A 34 11.44 3.91 -14.78
CA LYS A 34 11.89 2.65 -15.39
C LYS A 34 12.28 1.69 -14.27
N LEU A 35 11.47 0.66 -14.09
CA LEU A 35 11.77 -0.40 -13.12
C LEU A 35 13.00 -1.20 -13.59
N ASN A 36 13.99 -1.34 -12.71
CA ASN A 36 15.19 -2.14 -12.96
C ASN A 36 15.40 -3.10 -11.80
N CYS A 37 14.89 -4.33 -11.93
CA CYS A 37 15.08 -5.36 -10.91
C CYS A 37 16.35 -6.17 -11.23
N LYS A 38 17.21 -6.31 -10.22
CA LYS A 38 18.36 -7.22 -10.28
C LYS A 38 17.91 -8.67 -10.11
N ALA A 39 18.71 -9.59 -10.55
CA ALA A 39 18.52 -11.00 -10.22
C ALA A 39 18.58 -11.18 -8.69
N THR A 40 17.68 -12.01 -8.14
CA THR A 40 17.65 -12.32 -6.71
C THR A 40 17.84 -13.81 -6.47
N LYS A 41 18.46 -14.16 -5.34
CA LYS A 41 18.58 -15.53 -4.84
C LYS A 41 17.40 -15.93 -3.94
N ALA A 42 16.51 -15.00 -3.64
CA ALA A 42 15.34 -15.25 -2.80
C ALA A 42 14.46 -16.37 -3.38
N LYS A 43 14.05 -17.26 -2.50
CA LYS A 43 13.16 -18.40 -2.77
C LYS A 43 12.43 -18.78 -1.48
N GLY A 44 11.41 -19.60 -1.57
CA GLY A 44 10.77 -20.18 -0.39
C GLY A 44 11.79 -20.92 0.48
N HIS A 45 11.75 -20.69 1.77
CA HIS A 45 12.62 -21.31 2.77
C HIS A 45 11.90 -21.53 4.10
N THR A 46 12.51 -22.27 5.00
CA THR A 46 11.97 -22.55 6.34
C THR A 46 11.78 -21.26 7.13
N VAL A 47 10.65 -21.19 7.82
CA VAL A 47 10.31 -20.08 8.71
C VAL A 47 11.29 -20.00 9.88
N LYS A 48 11.85 -18.83 10.13
CA LYS A 48 12.67 -18.58 11.31
C LYS A 48 11.79 -18.49 12.56
N ASN A 49 12.19 -19.16 13.62
CA ASN A 49 11.54 -19.03 14.92
C ASN A 49 11.97 -17.70 15.57
N ILE A 50 11.06 -16.75 15.62
CA ILE A 50 11.24 -15.46 16.27
C ILE A 50 10.27 -15.40 17.46
N LEU A 51 10.78 -15.06 18.63
CA LEU A 51 9.94 -14.93 19.82
C LEU A 51 9.03 -13.70 19.72
N PRO A 52 7.82 -13.76 20.28
CA PRO A 52 6.92 -12.60 20.34
C PRO A 52 7.60 -11.46 21.10
N PRO A 53 7.45 -10.21 20.64
CA PRO A 53 8.03 -9.07 21.32
C PRO A 53 7.27 -8.74 22.60
N GLU A 54 7.97 -8.17 23.56
CA GLU A 54 7.34 -7.43 24.62
C GLU A 54 6.84 -6.07 24.09
N VAL A 55 5.56 -5.78 24.28
CA VAL A 55 4.93 -4.54 23.79
C VAL A 55 4.93 -3.50 24.89
N LYS A 56 5.90 -2.59 24.85
CA LYS A 56 6.05 -1.48 25.81
C LYS A 56 6.18 -0.15 25.10
N GLY A 57 5.51 0.88 25.63
CA GLY A 57 5.63 2.25 25.15
C GLY A 57 7.02 2.87 25.39
N PRO A 58 7.32 4.03 24.80
CA PRO A 58 6.39 4.86 24.01
C PRO A 58 6.15 4.31 22.60
N PHE A 59 4.88 4.37 22.14
CA PHE A 59 4.45 3.87 20.82
C PHE A 59 4.65 4.93 19.73
N LYS A 60 5.89 5.15 19.34
CA LYS A 60 6.25 6.09 18.27
C LYS A 60 6.20 5.40 16.92
N ASN A 61 5.94 6.17 15.87
CA ASN A 61 6.10 5.70 14.49
C ASN A 61 7.52 5.21 14.26
N LYS A 62 7.64 4.18 13.42
CA LYS A 62 8.92 3.59 13.01
C LYS A 62 9.04 3.60 11.50
N LEU A 63 10.26 3.66 11.01
CA LEU A 63 10.55 3.52 9.59
C LEU A 63 11.04 2.11 9.31
N PHE A 64 10.32 1.40 8.44
CA PHE A 64 10.74 0.11 7.89
C PHE A 64 11.36 0.35 6.52
N ASN A 65 12.66 0.21 6.42
CA ASN A 65 13.39 0.31 5.17
C ASN A 65 13.50 -1.09 4.58
N ILE A 66 12.72 -1.38 3.56
CA ILE A 66 12.66 -2.66 2.86
C ILE A 66 13.52 -2.54 1.61
N SER A 67 14.71 -3.14 1.64
CA SER A 67 15.55 -3.26 0.45
C SER A 67 15.05 -4.43 -0.38
N THR A 68 14.63 -4.16 -1.62
CA THR A 68 14.21 -5.19 -2.58
C THR A 68 15.19 -5.29 -3.75
N ASN A 69 15.13 -6.39 -4.48
CA ASN A 69 15.89 -6.54 -5.72
C ASN A 69 15.48 -5.51 -6.81
N CYS A 70 14.37 -4.80 -6.62
CA CYS A 70 13.83 -3.79 -7.54
C CYS A 70 14.03 -2.34 -7.05
N GLY A 71 14.63 -2.15 -5.87
CA GLY A 71 14.84 -0.87 -5.20
C GLY A 71 14.27 -0.84 -3.79
N ASP A 72 14.42 0.30 -3.12
CA ASP A 72 13.99 0.44 -1.72
C ASP A 72 12.55 0.92 -1.59
N ILE A 73 11.79 0.26 -0.71
CA ILE A 73 10.46 0.67 -0.27
C ILE A 73 10.56 1.08 1.20
N VAL A 74 10.03 2.26 1.55
CA VAL A 74 10.02 2.74 2.94
C VAL A 74 8.60 2.85 3.43
N ILE A 75 8.31 2.17 4.54
CA ILE A 75 7.01 2.21 5.22
C ILE A 75 7.18 3.04 6.50
N GLU A 76 6.33 4.02 6.69
CA GLU A 76 6.09 4.64 7.98
C GLU A 76 5.05 3.83 8.72
N ALA A 77 5.45 3.19 9.81
CA ALA A 77 4.61 2.34 10.64
C ALA A 77 3.95 3.13 11.77
N PHE A 78 2.66 2.96 11.96
CA PHE A 78 1.80 3.73 12.86
C PHE A 78 1.83 3.19 14.29
N GLY A 79 2.92 3.47 15.02
CA GLY A 79 3.13 2.92 16.36
C GLY A 79 2.05 3.27 17.39
N ALA A 80 1.42 4.45 17.27
CA ALA A 80 0.33 4.84 18.16
C ALA A 80 -1.01 4.16 17.83
N ASN A 81 -1.25 3.83 16.55
CA ASN A 81 -2.51 3.26 16.09
C ASN A 81 -2.53 1.73 16.10
N ALA A 82 -1.36 1.10 15.89
CA ALA A 82 -1.19 -0.34 15.82
C ALA A 82 0.06 -0.80 16.60
N PRO A 83 0.13 -0.54 17.92
CA PRO A 83 1.34 -0.75 18.71
C PRO A 83 1.80 -2.21 18.75
N VAL A 84 0.89 -3.16 18.89
CA VAL A 84 1.22 -4.61 18.93
C VAL A 84 1.72 -5.06 17.56
N THR A 85 1.02 -4.67 16.49
CA THR A 85 1.39 -4.99 15.12
C THR A 85 2.77 -4.43 14.77
N VAL A 86 3.03 -3.16 15.09
CA VAL A 86 4.32 -2.52 14.80
C VAL A 86 5.45 -3.16 15.60
N ALA A 87 5.19 -3.56 16.86
CA ALA A 87 6.17 -4.29 17.67
C ALA A 87 6.45 -5.69 17.08
N ALA A 88 5.42 -6.43 16.71
CA ALA A 88 5.52 -7.75 16.09
C ALA A 88 6.32 -7.69 14.79
N MET A 89 5.91 -6.82 13.86
CA MET A 89 6.60 -6.63 12.58
C MET A 89 8.06 -6.18 12.76
N ALA A 90 8.34 -5.33 13.76
CA ALA A 90 9.71 -4.92 14.08
C ALA A 90 10.56 -6.06 14.65
N ALA A 91 10.01 -6.92 15.48
CA ALA A 91 10.70 -8.11 15.99
C ALA A 91 11.02 -9.09 14.86
N LEU A 92 10.04 -9.37 13.99
CA LEU A 92 10.22 -10.20 12.80
C LEU A 92 11.31 -9.65 11.87
N ALA A 93 11.28 -8.34 11.58
CA ALA A 93 12.28 -7.68 10.76
C ALA A 93 13.70 -7.75 11.37
N LYS A 94 13.83 -7.46 12.68
CA LYS A 94 15.11 -7.53 13.39
C LYS A 94 15.67 -8.96 13.43
N GLY A 95 14.82 -9.95 13.54
CA GLY A 95 15.19 -11.38 13.48
C GLY A 95 15.51 -11.88 12.07
N GLY A 96 15.37 -11.03 11.05
CA GLY A 96 15.59 -11.38 9.65
C GLY A 96 14.56 -12.38 9.10
N TYR A 97 13.33 -12.33 9.62
CA TYR A 97 12.22 -13.17 9.17
C TYR A 97 11.87 -12.90 7.70
N PHE A 98 11.95 -11.63 7.30
CA PHE A 98 11.62 -11.18 5.95
C PHE A 98 12.80 -11.24 4.97
N ASP A 99 14.02 -11.49 5.46
CA ASP A 99 15.21 -11.46 4.61
C ASP A 99 15.20 -12.61 3.60
N GLN A 100 15.48 -12.30 2.33
CA GLN A 100 15.49 -13.23 1.20
C GLN A 100 14.13 -13.90 0.93
N THR A 101 13.02 -13.18 1.17
CA THR A 101 11.64 -13.67 0.91
C THR A 101 11.06 -13.08 -0.36
N LEU A 102 10.16 -13.81 -1.00
CA LEU A 102 9.43 -13.35 -2.18
C LEU A 102 8.14 -12.64 -1.78
N CYS A 103 7.73 -11.62 -2.54
CA CYS A 103 6.34 -11.22 -2.56
C CYS A 103 5.60 -12.21 -3.47
N HIS A 104 4.82 -13.08 -2.88
CA HIS A 104 4.35 -14.32 -3.50
C HIS A 104 3.03 -14.18 -4.26
N ARG A 105 2.23 -13.13 -3.97
CA ARG A 105 0.91 -12.92 -4.59
C ARG A 105 0.72 -11.46 -4.98
N LEU A 106 0.09 -11.26 -6.13
CA LEU A 106 -0.36 -9.97 -6.66
C LEU A 106 -1.82 -10.09 -7.06
N THR A 107 -2.65 -9.10 -6.73
CA THR A 107 -4.02 -8.95 -7.23
C THR A 107 -4.10 -7.74 -8.14
N THR A 108 -4.80 -7.83 -9.27
CA THR A 108 -4.83 -6.82 -10.34
C THR A 108 -6.23 -6.39 -10.75
N SER A 109 -7.26 -6.94 -10.13
CA SER A 109 -8.66 -6.56 -10.29
C SER A 109 -9.38 -6.67 -8.94
N GLU A 110 -10.49 -5.93 -8.76
CA GLU A 110 -11.30 -5.83 -7.55
C GLU A 110 -10.53 -5.29 -6.34
N SER A 111 -9.32 -5.76 -6.13
CA SER A 111 -8.36 -5.23 -5.16
C SER A 111 -6.95 -5.18 -5.77
N TYR A 112 -6.14 -4.24 -5.32
CA TYR A 112 -4.84 -3.92 -5.92
C TYR A 112 -3.74 -4.06 -4.87
N LEU A 113 -3.33 -5.31 -4.61
CA LEU A 113 -2.46 -5.67 -3.50
C LEU A 113 -1.20 -6.41 -3.97
N LEU A 114 -0.07 -6.07 -3.39
CA LEU A 114 1.14 -6.89 -3.45
C LEU A 114 1.36 -7.55 -2.09
N HIS A 115 1.26 -8.88 -2.01
CA HIS A 115 1.42 -9.65 -0.79
C HIS A 115 2.86 -10.13 -0.62
N CYS A 116 3.40 -9.89 0.56
CA CYS A 116 4.76 -10.24 0.98
C CYS A 116 4.76 -10.80 2.41
N GLY A 117 5.94 -11.16 2.90
CA GLY A 117 6.14 -11.51 4.31
C GLY A 117 5.89 -12.97 4.66
N ASP A 118 5.77 -13.84 3.66
CA ASP A 118 5.79 -15.29 3.84
C ASP A 118 7.15 -15.86 3.44
N PRO A 119 7.97 -16.37 4.40
CA PRO A 119 9.24 -16.98 4.09
C PRO A 119 9.12 -18.22 3.19
N THR A 120 8.01 -18.95 3.26
CA THR A 120 7.80 -20.16 2.45
C THR A 120 7.41 -19.86 1.01
N ALA A 121 6.97 -18.64 0.73
CA ALA A 121 6.43 -18.19 -0.56
C ALA A 121 5.20 -18.99 -1.05
N THR A 122 4.50 -19.66 -0.15
CA THR A 122 3.27 -20.45 -0.44
C THR A 122 1.98 -19.73 -0.11
N GLY A 123 2.05 -18.61 0.66
CA GLY A 123 0.93 -17.94 1.27
C GLY A 123 0.49 -18.55 2.60
N MET A 124 1.15 -19.63 3.06
CA MET A 124 0.78 -20.39 4.28
C MET A 124 1.81 -20.23 5.41
N GLY A 125 2.96 -19.63 5.15
CA GLY A 125 4.00 -19.46 6.17
C GLY A 125 3.60 -18.40 7.21
N ALA A 126 3.79 -18.73 8.48
CA ALA A 126 3.47 -17.88 9.61
C ALA A 126 4.58 -17.94 10.68
N PRO A 127 4.78 -16.88 11.49
CA PRO A 127 5.66 -16.95 12.66
C PRO A 127 5.07 -17.87 13.74
N SER A 128 5.84 -18.14 14.78
CA SER A 128 5.42 -18.98 15.92
C SER A 128 4.44 -18.30 16.88
N PHE A 129 4.01 -17.07 16.60
CA PHE A 129 3.06 -16.31 17.40
C PHE A 129 2.05 -15.59 16.53
N GLU A 130 0.91 -15.31 17.09
CA GLU A 130 -0.20 -14.56 16.50
C GLU A 130 -0.61 -13.42 17.43
N TYR A 131 -1.34 -12.44 16.91
CA TYR A 131 -1.84 -11.28 17.66
C TYR A 131 -3.13 -10.74 17.03
N ASP A 132 -3.92 -10.04 17.87
CA ASP A 132 -5.22 -9.53 17.49
C ASP A 132 -5.16 -8.36 16.50
N ASN A 133 -6.29 -8.08 15.89
CA ASN A 133 -6.46 -6.94 15.01
C ASN A 133 -6.43 -5.61 15.78
N GLU A 134 -5.82 -4.60 15.17
CA GLU A 134 -5.78 -3.22 15.64
C GLU A 134 -6.11 -2.30 14.45
N ASN A 135 -6.43 -1.03 14.71
CA ASN A 135 -6.55 0.03 13.71
C ASN A 135 -7.28 -0.42 12.42
N LEU A 136 -8.44 -1.02 12.58
CA LEU A 136 -9.27 -1.46 11.46
C LEU A 136 -9.92 -0.25 10.76
N PRO A 137 -10.05 -0.27 9.43
CA PRO A 137 -10.76 0.78 8.71
C PRO A 137 -12.28 0.67 8.92
N THR A 138 -12.99 1.73 8.58
CA THR A 138 -14.45 1.68 8.48
C THR A 138 -14.89 0.84 7.29
N ASN A 139 -16.08 0.24 7.36
CA ASN A 139 -16.69 -0.47 6.22
C ASN A 139 -17.22 0.56 5.21
N SER A 140 -16.43 0.89 4.22
CA SER A 140 -16.74 1.86 3.17
C SER A 140 -16.05 1.51 1.87
N GLU A 141 -16.46 2.12 0.77
CA GLU A 141 -15.76 2.03 -0.50
C GLU A 141 -14.33 2.60 -0.37
N SER A 142 -13.38 1.97 -1.04
CA SER A 142 -11.95 2.35 -1.01
C SER A 142 -11.36 2.46 0.40
N ASN A 143 -11.84 1.62 1.31
CA ASN A 143 -11.44 1.63 2.72
C ASN A 143 -9.96 1.31 2.95
N TYR A 144 -9.26 0.78 1.95
CA TYR A 144 -7.81 0.64 1.91
C TYR A 144 -7.25 1.50 0.78
N SER A 145 -6.88 2.72 1.10
CA SER A 145 -6.38 3.67 0.11
C SER A 145 -4.96 3.36 -0.36
N THR A 146 -4.61 3.88 -1.51
CA THR A 146 -3.30 3.75 -2.14
C THR A 146 -2.14 4.10 -1.21
N GLY A 147 -1.18 3.20 -1.10
CA GLY A 147 0.00 3.31 -0.23
C GLY A 147 -0.19 2.73 1.16
N VAL A 148 -1.41 2.40 1.59
CA VAL A 148 -1.67 1.72 2.87
C VAL A 148 -0.98 0.36 2.89
N VAL A 149 -0.51 -0.04 4.08
CA VAL A 149 0.07 -1.35 4.33
C VAL A 149 -0.75 -2.03 5.41
N GLY A 150 -1.34 -3.18 5.05
CA GLY A 150 -2.15 -4.00 5.94
C GLY A 150 -1.47 -5.31 6.31
N VAL A 151 -1.82 -5.88 7.46
CA VAL A 151 -1.45 -7.25 7.79
C VAL A 151 -2.46 -8.19 7.16
N TRP A 152 -1.95 -9.23 6.50
CA TRP A 152 -2.79 -10.33 6.05
C TRP A 152 -3.02 -11.29 7.22
N ASN A 153 -4.26 -11.51 7.57
CA ASN A 153 -4.63 -12.39 8.67
C ASN A 153 -5.13 -13.76 8.18
N SER A 154 -5.14 -14.73 9.08
CA SER A 154 -5.70 -16.05 8.86
C SER A 154 -7.22 -16.04 8.89
N GLU A 155 -7.85 -17.17 8.55
CA GLU A 155 -9.31 -17.36 8.65
C GLU A 155 -9.86 -17.11 10.07
N ASN A 156 -9.04 -17.31 11.09
CA ASN A 156 -9.38 -17.02 12.49
C ASN A 156 -9.21 -15.54 12.87
N MET A 157 -8.93 -14.65 11.88
CA MET A 157 -8.67 -13.22 12.06
C MET A 157 -7.44 -12.92 12.95
N SER A 158 -6.52 -13.87 13.09
CA SER A 158 -5.24 -13.68 13.79
C SER A 158 -4.17 -13.18 12.85
N ASN A 159 -3.45 -12.15 13.24
CA ASN A 159 -2.34 -11.58 12.50
C ASN A 159 -1.05 -12.37 12.71
N GLY A 160 -0.24 -12.45 11.66
CA GLY A 160 1.06 -13.07 11.68
C GLY A 160 2.15 -12.17 11.08
N GLY A 161 2.97 -12.74 10.19
CA GLY A 161 4.06 -12.02 9.53
C GLY A 161 3.73 -11.52 8.11
N GLN A 162 2.67 -12.03 7.50
CA GLN A 162 2.33 -11.65 6.13
C GLN A 162 1.67 -10.26 6.08
N PHE A 163 2.02 -9.49 5.08
CA PHE A 163 1.45 -8.15 4.87
C PHE A 163 1.21 -7.89 3.39
N PHE A 164 0.37 -6.89 3.10
CA PHE A 164 0.14 -6.44 1.74
C PHE A 164 0.35 -4.92 1.63
N ILE A 165 0.76 -4.50 0.45
CA ILE A 165 0.87 -3.09 0.06
C ILE A 165 -0.23 -2.80 -0.94
N VAL A 166 -1.06 -1.81 -0.64
CA VAL A 166 -2.13 -1.32 -1.52
C VAL A 166 -1.51 -0.39 -2.55
N TYR A 167 -1.53 -0.75 -3.83
CA TYR A 167 -0.92 0.07 -4.88
C TYR A 167 -1.94 0.89 -5.71
N ASN A 168 -3.22 0.63 -5.53
CA ASN A 168 -4.35 1.44 -5.99
C ASN A 168 -5.51 1.26 -5.00
N ASP A 169 -6.40 2.26 -4.89
CA ASP A 169 -7.52 2.22 -3.94
C ASP A 169 -8.31 0.92 -4.07
N SER A 170 -8.59 0.30 -2.94
CA SER A 170 -9.18 -1.03 -2.87
C SER A 170 -10.26 -1.10 -1.81
N THR A 171 -11.34 -1.82 -2.10
CA THR A 171 -12.39 -2.14 -1.14
C THR A 171 -12.19 -3.57 -0.67
N LEU A 172 -11.95 -3.77 0.63
CA LEU A 172 -11.78 -5.06 1.27
C LEU A 172 -12.70 -5.19 2.49
N PRO A 173 -12.96 -6.40 2.99
CA PRO A 173 -13.53 -6.57 4.32
C PRO A 173 -12.71 -5.77 5.35
N PRO A 174 -13.34 -5.02 6.28
CA PRO A 174 -12.63 -4.14 7.20
C PRO A 174 -12.03 -4.90 8.40
N ASN A 175 -11.36 -6.00 8.13
CA ASN A 175 -10.80 -6.92 9.13
C ASN A 175 -9.28 -7.10 9.04
N TYR A 176 -8.61 -6.28 8.23
CA TYR A 176 -7.13 -6.28 8.12
C TYR A 176 -6.56 -5.05 8.81
N THR A 177 -5.70 -5.28 9.79
CA THR A 177 -5.01 -4.20 10.51
C THR A 177 -4.21 -3.31 9.57
N ILE A 178 -4.50 -2.01 9.55
CA ILE A 178 -3.68 -1.01 8.87
C ILE A 178 -2.56 -0.60 9.83
N TRP A 179 -1.32 -0.99 9.53
CA TRP A 179 -0.19 -0.72 10.41
C TRP A 179 0.81 0.29 9.89
N GLY A 180 0.65 0.76 8.65
CA GLY A 180 1.56 1.75 8.09
C GLY A 180 1.15 2.24 6.72
N LYS A 181 2.01 3.09 6.16
CA LYS A 181 1.88 3.64 4.80
C LYS A 181 3.24 3.69 4.12
N VAL A 182 3.28 3.37 2.84
CA VAL A 182 4.46 3.56 1.99
C VAL A 182 4.69 5.05 1.77
N ILE A 183 5.86 5.54 2.18
CA ILE A 183 6.28 6.94 1.99
C ILE A 183 7.35 7.10 0.90
N LYS A 184 7.93 5.98 0.41
CA LYS A 184 8.88 5.94 -0.70
C LYS A 184 8.82 4.57 -1.38
N GLY A 185 8.93 4.53 -2.70
CA GLY A 185 9.04 3.28 -3.47
C GLY A 185 7.70 2.67 -3.89
N LEU A 186 6.57 3.37 -3.74
CA LEU A 186 5.27 2.88 -4.22
C LEU A 186 5.26 2.71 -5.75
N GLU A 187 6.02 3.51 -6.47
CA GLU A 187 6.22 3.41 -7.92
C GLU A 187 6.85 2.07 -8.34
N ILE A 188 7.67 1.45 -7.46
CA ILE A 188 8.22 0.10 -7.66
C ILE A 188 7.07 -0.92 -7.68
N VAL A 189 6.19 -0.87 -6.66
CA VAL A 189 5.04 -1.77 -6.54
C VAL A 189 4.10 -1.61 -7.75
N LYS A 190 3.78 -0.38 -8.13
CA LYS A 190 2.95 -0.07 -9.30
C LYS A 190 3.56 -0.59 -10.60
N ALA A 191 4.87 -0.50 -10.75
CA ALA A 191 5.57 -0.99 -11.93
C ALA A 191 5.61 -2.52 -11.99
N VAL A 192 5.76 -3.21 -10.85
CA VAL A 192 5.62 -4.68 -10.75
C VAL A 192 4.19 -5.09 -11.12
N ALA A 193 3.20 -4.39 -10.58
CA ALA A 193 1.79 -4.68 -10.85
C ALA A 193 1.40 -4.50 -12.32
N LYS A 194 2.00 -3.52 -13.01
CA LYS A 194 1.79 -3.28 -14.44
C LYS A 194 2.19 -4.47 -15.31
N ASP A 195 3.19 -5.25 -14.89
CA ASP A 195 3.61 -6.45 -15.60
C ASP A 195 2.64 -7.62 -15.39
N GLY A 196 1.77 -7.54 -14.39
CA GLY A 196 0.74 -8.54 -14.08
C GLY A 196 1.30 -9.79 -13.41
N VAL A 197 0.54 -10.87 -13.50
CA VAL A 197 0.85 -12.19 -12.95
C VAL A 197 1.30 -13.17 -14.04
N ILE A 198 1.95 -14.26 -13.64
CA ILE A 198 2.59 -15.20 -14.59
C ILE A 198 1.57 -15.79 -15.58
N ASP A 199 0.39 -16.17 -15.12
CA ASP A 199 -0.65 -16.83 -15.93
C ASP A 199 -1.70 -15.86 -16.50
N GLY A 200 -1.49 -14.55 -16.35
CA GLY A 200 -2.36 -13.51 -16.89
C GLY A 200 -3.74 -13.41 -16.22
N LYS A 201 -3.95 -14.08 -15.10
CA LYS A 201 -5.21 -14.02 -14.33
C LYS A 201 -5.32 -12.71 -13.54
N ALA A 202 -6.43 -12.53 -12.84
CA ALA A 202 -6.68 -11.40 -11.95
C ALA A 202 -5.77 -11.39 -10.70
N GLU A 203 -5.29 -12.57 -10.29
CA GLU A 203 -4.38 -12.74 -9.16
C GLU A 203 -3.45 -13.93 -9.35
N GLY A 204 -2.30 -13.90 -8.71
CA GLY A 204 -1.31 -14.97 -8.78
C GLY A 204 0.09 -14.49 -8.45
N THR A 205 1.08 -15.28 -8.82
CA THR A 205 2.48 -14.92 -8.66
C THR A 205 2.84 -13.75 -9.58
N PRO A 206 3.46 -12.67 -9.06
CA PRO A 206 3.91 -11.55 -9.88
C PRO A 206 4.80 -12.03 -11.03
N LYS A 207 4.50 -11.61 -12.28
CA LYS A 207 5.32 -11.94 -13.46
C LYS A 207 6.73 -11.39 -13.32
N ARG A 208 6.86 -10.19 -12.75
CA ARG A 208 8.14 -9.64 -12.34
C ARG A 208 8.45 -10.06 -10.91
N LYS A 209 9.44 -10.93 -10.76
CA LYS A 209 9.88 -11.38 -9.44
C LYS A 209 10.37 -10.18 -8.62
N ILE A 210 9.71 -9.93 -7.49
CA ILE A 210 10.12 -8.97 -6.48
C ILE A 210 10.39 -9.70 -5.16
N ALA A 211 11.51 -9.40 -4.54
CA ALA A 211 11.97 -10.05 -3.33
C ALA A 211 12.42 -9.02 -2.30
N ILE A 212 12.13 -9.27 -1.05
CA ILE A 212 12.71 -8.56 0.09
C ILE A 212 14.10 -9.14 0.35
N GLU A 213 15.13 -8.37 0.07
CA GLU A 213 16.51 -8.76 0.34
C GLU A 213 16.83 -8.58 1.83
N ARG A 214 16.33 -7.50 2.44
CA ARG A 214 16.49 -7.18 3.86
C ARG A 214 15.49 -6.14 4.32
N VAL A 215 15.10 -6.21 5.61
CA VAL A 215 14.35 -5.15 6.30
C VAL A 215 15.18 -4.55 7.45
N ARG A 216 15.23 -3.21 7.52
CA ARG A 216 15.82 -2.46 8.64
C ARG A 216 14.78 -1.55 9.27
N VAL A 217 14.71 -1.55 10.61
CA VAL A 217 13.76 -0.74 11.39
C VAL A 217 14.51 0.33 12.17
N ARG A 218 14.03 1.57 12.08
CA ARG A 218 14.54 2.75 12.78
C ARG A 218 13.46 3.45 13.59
#